data_1e9aff2e0ead2fc12196de10e1af161a
#
_entry.id   1e9aff2e0ead2fc12196de10e1af161a
#
_cell.length_a   1.000
_cell.length_b   1.000
_cell.length_c   1.000
_cell.angle_alpha   90.00
_cell.angle_beta   90.00
_cell.angle_gamma   90.00
#
_symmetry.space_group_name_H-M   'P 1'
#
loop_
_entity.id
_entity.type
_entity.pdbx_description
1 polymer ?
#
loop_
_entity_poly.entity_id
_entity_poly.type
_entity_poly.pdbx_seq_one_letter_code
_entity_poly.pdbx_strand_id
1 'polypeptide(L)'
;TMTEAMYYLMLCFLEEKENGTLHKDWLDVVVAFCDKMIEIQNTDGSWYRAYTMEGTPMTYPEEWFGSNVIEQGSGTIFPGEVLALVHEYTGNEKYRSALCKAADFIMEHYVEDVLYLGGLNDTTHKKSVKIDAVGVMYNMRTLLLAYETTKKERYLYGAKSAAQILASWTYLWDIPFDENTLLGKNDFGTTGWAGCDVIPGCSYVDDEFVEFVPDLMRIAEYSGNKKLAILGKIVTLGMQHGLSMPQRMYGYTMPGIQCEGFLTSLWLSDTDDLEFSGAVAKNKGDDNDTCNGLINGQA
;
A
#
# COMPACT_ATOMS: atom_id res chain seq x y z
N THR A 1 2.90 -8.73 3.65
CA THR A 1 3.13 -9.88 2.74
C THR A 1 4.55 -10.44 2.87
N MET A 2 4.82 -11.63 2.25
CA MET A 2 6.18 -12.19 2.23
C MET A 2 7.15 -11.29 1.43
N THR A 3 6.70 -10.74 0.32
CA THR A 3 7.48 -9.83 -0.54
C THR A 3 7.87 -8.55 0.20
N GLU A 4 6.95 -7.97 0.91
CA GLU A 4 7.16 -6.79 1.74
C GLU A 4 8.16 -7.07 2.87
N ALA A 5 8.03 -8.20 3.57
CA ALA A 5 9.01 -8.62 4.57
C ALA A 5 10.44 -8.73 4.00
N MET A 6 10.57 -9.22 2.76
CA MET A 6 11.88 -9.28 2.08
C MET A 6 12.38 -7.90 1.65
N TYR A 7 11.49 -7.00 1.28
CA TYR A 7 11.84 -5.61 0.98
C TYR A 7 12.43 -4.92 2.22
N TYR A 8 11.75 -4.98 3.36
CA TYR A 8 12.26 -4.38 4.60
C TYR A 8 13.51 -5.09 5.12
N LEU A 9 13.61 -6.41 4.97
CA LEU A 9 14.85 -7.12 5.32
C LEU A 9 16.04 -6.64 4.48
N MET A 10 15.82 -6.35 3.20
CA MET A 10 16.86 -5.77 2.34
C MET A 10 17.24 -4.36 2.75
N LEU A 11 16.28 -3.52 3.15
CA LEU A 11 16.56 -2.18 3.68
C LEU A 11 17.39 -2.25 4.97
N CYS A 12 16.97 -3.10 5.91
CA CYS A 12 17.75 -3.33 7.14
C CYS A 12 19.18 -3.84 6.85
N PHE A 13 19.33 -4.75 5.88
CA PHE A 13 20.65 -5.21 5.46
C PHE A 13 21.52 -4.04 4.93
N LEU A 14 20.96 -3.18 4.10
CA LEU A 14 21.68 -2.03 3.54
C LEU A 14 22.10 -1.05 4.64
N GLU A 15 21.22 -0.75 5.57
CA GLU A 15 21.50 0.15 6.70
C GLU A 15 22.59 -0.43 7.63
N GLU A 16 22.46 -1.69 8.04
CA GLU A 16 23.47 -2.34 8.88
C GLU A 16 24.85 -2.43 8.20
N LYS A 17 24.86 -2.67 6.90
CA LYS A 17 26.10 -2.63 6.10
C LYS A 17 26.76 -1.25 6.12
N GLU A 18 25.97 -0.16 5.99
CA GLU A 18 26.48 1.22 6.09
C GLU A 18 27.04 1.50 7.50
N ASN A 19 26.42 0.93 8.52
CA ASN A 19 26.88 0.99 9.92
C ASN A 19 28.08 0.06 10.21
N GLY A 20 28.57 -0.67 9.22
CA GLY A 20 29.76 -1.51 9.31
C GLY A 20 29.50 -2.96 9.70
N THR A 21 28.24 -3.38 9.78
CA THR A 21 27.87 -4.78 10.09
C THR A 21 27.32 -5.47 8.84
N LEU A 22 27.94 -6.57 8.43
CA LEU A 22 27.53 -7.32 7.25
C LEU A 22 26.77 -8.59 7.64
N HIS A 23 25.44 -8.57 7.49
CA HIS A 23 24.56 -9.73 7.67
C HIS A 23 24.37 -10.50 6.36
N LYS A 24 25.35 -11.33 6.02
CA LYS A 24 25.32 -12.08 4.77
C LYS A 24 24.12 -13.03 4.67
N ASP A 25 23.73 -13.62 5.76
CA ASP A 25 22.57 -14.51 5.89
C ASP A 25 21.25 -13.80 5.52
N TRP A 26 21.09 -12.54 5.87
CA TRP A 26 19.92 -11.74 5.44
C TRP A 26 19.90 -11.55 3.93
N LEU A 27 21.04 -11.17 3.36
CA LEU A 27 21.15 -11.04 1.91
C LEU A 27 20.89 -12.36 1.18
N ASP A 28 21.45 -13.46 1.67
CA ASP A 28 21.27 -14.78 1.06
C ASP A 28 19.79 -15.20 1.04
N VAL A 29 19.02 -14.90 2.08
CA VAL A 29 17.57 -15.13 2.15
C VAL A 29 16.82 -14.28 1.13
N VAL A 30 17.10 -12.97 1.08
CA VAL A 30 16.43 -12.05 0.14
C VAL A 30 16.74 -12.44 -1.31
N VAL A 31 17.99 -12.77 -1.62
CA VAL A 31 18.40 -13.20 -2.97
C VAL A 31 17.71 -14.52 -3.36
N ALA A 32 17.65 -15.50 -2.46
CA ALA A 32 16.96 -16.76 -2.72
C ALA A 32 15.47 -16.56 -2.97
N PHE A 33 14.83 -15.66 -2.21
CA PHE A 33 13.45 -15.27 -2.44
C PHE A 33 13.25 -14.63 -3.81
N CYS A 34 14.07 -13.65 -4.18
CA CYS A 34 13.99 -12.99 -5.48
C CYS A 34 14.22 -13.97 -6.64
N ASP A 35 15.14 -14.91 -6.49
CA ASP A 35 15.38 -15.96 -7.48
C ASP A 35 14.15 -16.86 -7.65
N LYS A 36 13.48 -17.21 -6.54
CA LYS A 36 12.22 -17.95 -6.61
C LYS A 36 11.11 -17.16 -7.26
N MET A 37 11.00 -15.87 -6.98
CA MET A 37 10.01 -15.02 -7.64
C MET A 37 10.24 -14.95 -9.16
N ILE A 38 11.49 -14.87 -9.62
CA ILE A 38 11.81 -14.90 -11.04
C ILE A 38 11.44 -16.27 -11.67
N GLU A 39 11.70 -17.37 -10.97
CA GLU A 39 11.37 -18.73 -11.44
C GLU A 39 9.86 -18.89 -11.68
N ILE A 40 9.01 -18.32 -10.82
CA ILE A 40 7.56 -18.47 -10.87
C ILE A 40 6.85 -17.31 -11.58
N GLN A 41 7.59 -16.32 -12.12
CA GLN A 41 7.03 -15.21 -12.87
C GLN A 41 6.41 -15.73 -14.17
N ASN A 42 5.15 -15.36 -14.42
CA ASN A 42 4.48 -15.66 -15.67
C ASN A 42 5.18 -14.99 -16.88
N THR A 43 4.96 -15.51 -18.07
CA THR A 43 5.59 -14.98 -19.30
C THR A 43 5.21 -13.54 -19.61
N ASP A 44 4.02 -13.11 -19.20
CA ASP A 44 3.50 -11.74 -19.34
C ASP A 44 4.05 -10.78 -18.26
N GLY A 45 4.82 -11.28 -17.31
CA GLY A 45 5.41 -10.49 -16.22
C GLY A 45 4.63 -10.50 -14.92
N SER A 46 3.45 -11.09 -14.90
CA SER A 46 2.60 -11.17 -13.73
C SER A 46 3.00 -12.25 -12.72
N TRP A 47 2.43 -12.14 -11.53
CA TRP A 47 2.41 -13.20 -10.51
C TRP A 47 0.99 -13.41 -10.00
N TYR A 48 0.73 -14.64 -9.59
CA TYR A 48 -0.43 -14.93 -8.78
C TYR A 48 -0.27 -14.36 -7.37
N ARG A 49 -1.37 -14.08 -6.71
CA ARG A 49 -1.41 -13.50 -5.37
C ARG A 49 -0.83 -14.42 -4.30
N ALA A 50 -1.02 -15.73 -4.46
CA ALA A 50 -0.52 -16.72 -3.53
C ALA A 50 -0.05 -17.98 -4.24
N TYR A 51 0.90 -18.65 -3.61
CA TYR A 51 1.48 -19.90 -4.07
C TYR A 51 1.59 -20.88 -2.92
N THR A 52 1.53 -22.19 -3.24
CA THR A 52 1.93 -23.23 -2.28
C THR A 52 3.43 -23.17 -2.04
N MET A 53 3.91 -23.91 -1.05
CA MET A 53 5.36 -24.01 -0.77
C MET A 53 6.16 -24.55 -1.96
N GLU A 54 5.53 -25.34 -2.81
CA GLU A 54 6.14 -25.92 -4.04
C GLU A 54 6.16 -24.92 -5.20
N GLY A 55 5.46 -23.77 -5.07
CA GLY A 55 5.38 -22.75 -6.11
C GLY A 55 4.19 -22.92 -7.06
N THR A 56 3.19 -23.73 -6.70
CA THR A 56 1.96 -23.84 -7.47
C THR A 56 1.01 -22.68 -7.16
N PRO A 57 0.48 -21.95 -8.18
CA PRO A 57 -0.47 -20.88 -7.94
C PRO A 57 -1.73 -21.34 -7.21
N MET A 58 -2.17 -20.56 -6.25
CA MET A 58 -3.44 -20.79 -5.54
C MET A 58 -4.56 -20.00 -6.23
N THR A 59 -5.55 -20.74 -6.72
CA THR A 59 -6.71 -20.19 -7.44
C THR A 59 -8.05 -20.61 -6.82
N TYR A 60 -8.01 -21.38 -5.73
CA TYR A 60 -9.20 -21.88 -5.04
C TYR A 60 -9.10 -21.67 -3.52
N PRO A 61 -10.18 -21.27 -2.84
CA PRO A 61 -11.47 -20.89 -3.44
C PRO A 61 -11.38 -19.61 -4.30
N GLU A 62 -12.14 -19.55 -5.40
CA GLU A 62 -12.07 -18.44 -6.36
C GLU A 62 -12.45 -17.10 -5.73
N GLU A 63 -13.42 -17.11 -4.81
CA GLU A 63 -13.81 -15.91 -4.07
C GLU A 63 -12.69 -15.31 -3.22
N TRP A 64 -11.68 -16.09 -2.86
CA TRP A 64 -10.50 -15.64 -2.10
C TRP A 64 -9.31 -15.24 -2.98
N PHE A 65 -9.12 -15.95 -4.07
CA PHE A 65 -7.92 -15.79 -4.89
C PHE A 65 -8.20 -15.18 -6.26
N GLY A 66 -9.46 -15.09 -6.69
CA GLY A 66 -9.81 -14.65 -8.03
C GLY A 66 -9.54 -15.71 -9.11
N SER A 67 -10.21 -15.57 -10.25
CA SER A 67 -10.17 -16.54 -11.35
C SER A 67 -8.91 -16.44 -12.20
N ASN A 68 -8.25 -15.29 -12.21
CA ASN A 68 -7.06 -15.02 -13.05
C ASN A 68 -6.15 -13.98 -12.38
N VAL A 69 -4.94 -13.80 -12.92
CA VAL A 69 -3.93 -12.90 -12.36
C VAL A 69 -4.35 -11.43 -12.31
N ILE A 70 -5.19 -10.99 -13.23
CA ILE A 70 -5.67 -9.59 -13.23
C ILE A 70 -6.61 -9.35 -12.05
N GLU A 71 -7.55 -10.25 -11.82
CA GLU A 71 -8.47 -10.18 -10.68
C GLU A 71 -7.76 -10.34 -9.33
N GLN A 72 -6.67 -11.06 -9.31
CA GLN A 72 -5.86 -11.23 -8.09
C GLN A 72 -5.06 -9.98 -7.73
N GLY A 73 -4.74 -9.13 -8.70
CA GLY A 73 -4.15 -7.80 -8.53
C GLY A 73 -2.82 -7.73 -7.82
N SER A 74 -2.82 -7.84 -6.51
CA SER A 74 -1.66 -7.61 -5.65
C SER A 74 -0.45 -8.50 -5.93
N GLY A 75 -0.65 -9.70 -6.45
CA GLY A 75 0.44 -10.62 -6.74
C GLY A 75 1.53 -10.03 -7.65
N THR A 76 1.16 -9.15 -8.57
CA THR A 76 2.09 -8.59 -9.56
C THR A 76 2.86 -7.36 -9.05
N ILE A 77 2.30 -6.59 -8.12
CA ILE A 77 2.89 -5.32 -7.68
C ILE A 77 3.99 -5.49 -6.62
N PHE A 78 3.78 -6.37 -5.66
CA PHE A 78 4.68 -6.50 -4.50
C PHE A 78 6.11 -6.95 -4.83
N PRO A 79 6.37 -7.92 -5.72
CA PRO A 79 7.75 -8.35 -5.97
C PRO A 79 8.66 -7.26 -6.55
N GLY A 80 8.08 -6.24 -7.20
CA GLY A 80 8.83 -5.17 -7.84
C GLY A 80 9.74 -4.41 -6.90
N GLU A 81 9.32 -4.18 -5.66
CA GLU A 81 10.07 -3.43 -4.67
C GLU A 81 11.39 -4.10 -4.31
N VAL A 82 11.34 -5.35 -3.90
CA VAL A 82 12.56 -6.07 -3.49
C VAL A 82 13.46 -6.38 -4.68
N LEU A 83 12.89 -6.64 -5.87
CA LEU A 83 13.67 -6.86 -7.09
C LEU A 83 14.49 -5.62 -7.48
N ALA A 84 13.93 -4.41 -7.29
CA ALA A 84 14.65 -3.17 -7.53
C ALA A 84 15.88 -3.03 -6.63
N LEU A 85 15.70 -3.23 -5.32
CA LEU A 85 16.80 -3.13 -4.35
C LEU A 85 17.89 -4.18 -4.57
N VAL A 86 17.50 -5.43 -4.86
CA VAL A 86 18.46 -6.50 -5.12
C VAL A 86 19.22 -6.26 -6.43
N HIS A 87 18.55 -5.70 -7.46
CA HIS A 87 19.24 -5.26 -8.68
C HIS A 87 20.27 -4.17 -8.37
N GLU A 88 19.86 -3.13 -7.66
CA GLU A 88 20.74 -2.01 -7.30
C GLU A 88 22.00 -2.48 -6.54
N TYR A 89 21.80 -3.38 -5.58
CA TYR A 89 22.90 -3.92 -4.78
C TYR A 89 23.83 -4.86 -5.54
N THR A 90 23.26 -5.78 -6.36
CA THR A 90 24.03 -6.85 -6.99
C THR A 90 24.53 -6.52 -8.40
N GLY A 91 23.91 -5.54 -9.08
CA GLY A 91 24.12 -5.26 -10.50
C GLY A 91 23.62 -6.36 -11.43
N ASN A 92 22.87 -7.36 -10.94
CA ASN A 92 22.46 -8.50 -11.76
C ASN A 92 21.17 -8.17 -12.55
N GLU A 93 21.30 -8.13 -13.88
CA GLU A 93 20.25 -7.76 -14.83
C GLU A 93 19.01 -8.67 -14.80
N LYS A 94 19.08 -9.87 -14.25
CA LYS A 94 17.90 -10.75 -14.13
C LYS A 94 16.79 -10.12 -13.27
N TYR A 95 17.16 -9.42 -12.19
CA TYR A 95 16.20 -8.74 -11.30
C TYR A 95 15.56 -7.53 -11.98
N ARG A 96 16.37 -6.72 -12.65
CA ARG A 96 15.87 -5.61 -13.47
C ARG A 96 14.91 -6.09 -14.57
N SER A 97 15.25 -7.19 -15.24
CA SER A 97 14.41 -7.77 -16.28
C SER A 97 13.05 -8.20 -15.73
N ALA A 98 13.02 -8.85 -14.57
CA ALA A 98 11.78 -9.26 -13.91
C ALA A 98 10.93 -8.07 -13.46
N LEU A 99 11.55 -7.04 -12.86
CA LEU A 99 10.89 -5.78 -12.52
C LEU A 99 10.27 -5.11 -13.76
N CYS A 100 11.00 -5.02 -14.86
CA CYS A 100 10.50 -4.40 -16.08
C CYS A 100 9.29 -5.14 -16.66
N LYS A 101 9.29 -6.47 -16.66
CA LYS A 101 8.14 -7.26 -17.09
C LYS A 101 6.91 -7.01 -16.22
N ALA A 102 7.08 -6.98 -14.90
CA ALA A 102 5.99 -6.64 -13.98
C ALA A 102 5.46 -5.23 -14.21
N ALA A 103 6.36 -4.26 -14.38
CA ALA A 103 5.98 -2.87 -14.65
C ALA A 103 5.24 -2.72 -15.99
N ASP A 104 5.65 -3.46 -17.02
CA ASP A 104 4.93 -3.47 -18.31
C ASP A 104 3.53 -4.06 -18.15
N PHE A 105 3.37 -5.17 -17.42
CA PHE A 105 2.06 -5.74 -17.09
C PHE A 105 1.17 -4.75 -16.32
N ILE A 106 1.72 -4.09 -15.31
CA ILE A 106 1.00 -3.08 -14.53
C ILE A 106 0.54 -1.92 -15.42
N MET A 107 1.40 -1.44 -16.33
CA MET A 107 1.03 -0.37 -17.24
C MET A 107 -0.14 -0.77 -18.13
N GLU A 108 -0.09 -1.97 -18.70
CA GLU A 108 -1.10 -2.47 -19.64
C GLU A 108 -2.45 -2.76 -18.98
N HIS A 109 -2.43 -3.42 -17.81
CA HIS A 109 -3.66 -3.96 -17.21
C HIS A 109 -4.22 -3.13 -16.05
N TYR A 110 -3.40 -2.31 -15.40
CA TYR A 110 -3.85 -1.50 -14.27
C TYR A 110 -3.89 -0.01 -14.58
N VAL A 111 -2.84 0.53 -15.19
CA VAL A 111 -2.78 1.98 -15.44
C VAL A 111 -3.68 2.37 -16.61
N GLU A 112 -3.62 1.68 -17.73
CA GLU A 112 -4.39 2.01 -18.95
C GLU A 112 -5.89 1.78 -18.74
N ASP A 113 -6.27 0.72 -18.01
CA ASP A 113 -7.67 0.38 -17.72
C ASP A 113 -8.20 1.07 -16.44
N VAL A 114 -7.35 1.77 -15.69
CA VAL A 114 -7.67 2.34 -14.37
C VAL A 114 -8.24 1.26 -13.45
N LEU A 115 -7.56 0.13 -13.34
CA LEU A 115 -7.97 -1.05 -12.61
C LEU A 115 -6.91 -1.46 -11.59
N TYR A 116 -6.99 -0.92 -10.39
CA TYR A 116 -6.02 -1.16 -9.31
C TYR A 116 -6.59 -2.09 -8.26
N LEU A 117 -6.84 -3.34 -8.67
CA LEU A 117 -7.41 -4.35 -7.79
C LEU A 117 -6.40 -4.91 -6.78
N GLY A 118 -6.91 -5.34 -5.67
CA GLY A 118 -6.28 -6.32 -4.83
C GLY A 118 -5.07 -5.83 -4.06
N GLY A 119 -5.22 -4.86 -3.21
CA GLY A 119 -4.22 -4.54 -2.22
C GLY A 119 -3.95 -5.71 -1.31
N LEU A 120 -4.84 -5.98 -0.41
CA LEU A 120 -4.73 -7.03 0.59
C LEU A 120 -5.85 -8.08 0.49
N ASN A 121 -5.95 -8.89 1.50
CA ASN A 121 -6.86 -10.03 1.55
C ASN A 121 -8.34 -9.65 1.44
N ASP A 122 -8.66 -8.46 1.87
CA ASP A 122 -10.02 -8.03 2.09
C ASP A 122 -10.76 -7.73 0.78
N THR A 123 -10.02 -7.49 -0.28
CA THR A 123 -10.58 -7.20 -1.60
C THR A 123 -10.99 -8.43 -2.42
N THR A 124 -10.84 -9.62 -1.86
CA THR A 124 -11.15 -10.86 -2.58
C THR A 124 -12.62 -11.13 -2.74
N HIS A 125 -13.44 -10.67 -1.81
CA HIS A 125 -14.82 -11.01 -1.84
C HIS A 125 -15.57 -10.19 -2.88
N LYS A 126 -16.27 -10.92 -3.72
CA LYS A 126 -17.18 -10.47 -4.78
C LYS A 126 -16.61 -9.56 -5.86
N LYS A 127 -15.32 -9.18 -5.77
CA LYS A 127 -14.68 -8.36 -6.82
C LYS A 127 -15.43 -7.09 -7.20
N SER A 128 -16.15 -6.49 -6.26
CA SER A 128 -16.93 -5.27 -6.50
C SER A 128 -16.07 -4.01 -6.54
N VAL A 129 -14.93 -4.04 -5.87
CA VAL A 129 -13.98 -2.92 -5.82
C VAL A 129 -13.10 -2.95 -7.06
N LYS A 130 -13.08 -1.87 -7.81
CA LYS A 130 -12.28 -1.70 -9.03
C LYS A 130 -10.98 -0.95 -8.79
N ILE A 131 -10.94 -0.12 -7.77
CA ILE A 131 -9.77 0.63 -7.34
C ILE A 131 -9.63 0.44 -5.84
N ASP A 132 -8.46 0.02 -5.45
CA ASP A 132 -8.06 -0.31 -4.10
C ASP A 132 -6.90 0.63 -3.74
N ALA A 133 -6.97 1.36 -2.63
CA ALA A 133 -5.96 2.34 -2.26
C ALA A 133 -4.59 1.70 -2.10
N VAL A 134 -4.52 0.54 -1.44
CA VAL A 134 -3.29 -0.21 -1.26
C VAL A 134 -2.74 -0.66 -2.62
N GLY A 135 -3.60 -1.16 -3.51
CA GLY A 135 -3.22 -1.49 -4.89
C GLY A 135 -2.65 -0.28 -5.63
N VAL A 136 -3.24 0.90 -5.47
CA VAL A 136 -2.73 2.14 -6.08
C VAL A 136 -1.37 2.54 -5.52
N MET A 137 -1.19 2.47 -4.20
CA MET A 137 0.05 2.83 -3.52
C MET A 137 1.23 1.96 -3.96
N TYR A 138 1.07 0.64 -3.93
CA TYR A 138 2.12 -0.28 -4.35
C TYR A 138 2.39 -0.24 -5.86
N ASN A 139 1.37 -0.02 -6.70
CA ASN A 139 1.58 0.24 -8.12
C ASN A 139 2.41 1.51 -8.35
N MET A 140 2.11 2.58 -7.61
CA MET A 140 2.87 3.83 -7.64
C MET A 140 4.35 3.59 -7.34
N ARG A 141 4.66 2.88 -6.24
CA ARG A 141 6.03 2.55 -5.82
C ARG A 141 6.74 1.67 -6.84
N THR A 142 6.11 0.57 -7.29
CA THR A 142 6.72 -0.35 -8.27
C THR A 142 7.06 0.35 -9.58
N LEU A 143 6.15 1.19 -10.09
CA LEU A 143 6.40 1.95 -11.32
C LEU A 143 7.47 3.03 -11.14
N LEU A 144 7.52 3.69 -9.98
CA LEU A 144 8.59 4.64 -9.65
C LEU A 144 9.95 3.95 -9.64
N LEU A 145 10.08 2.81 -8.98
CA LEU A 145 11.33 2.03 -8.93
C LEU A 145 11.72 1.50 -10.33
N ALA A 146 10.77 1.10 -11.15
CA ALA A 146 11.01 0.75 -12.55
C ALA A 146 11.52 1.95 -13.36
N TYR A 147 10.97 3.16 -13.14
CA TYR A 147 11.50 4.39 -13.73
C TYR A 147 12.92 4.69 -13.26
N GLU A 148 13.17 4.64 -11.96
CA GLU A 148 14.50 4.91 -11.40
C GLU A 148 15.56 3.95 -11.92
N THR A 149 15.20 2.68 -12.10
CA THR A 149 16.08 1.63 -12.64
C THR A 149 16.32 1.78 -14.15
N THR A 150 15.34 2.29 -14.92
CA THR A 150 15.41 2.23 -16.40
C THR A 150 15.40 3.58 -17.09
N LYS A 151 14.96 4.63 -16.41
CA LYS A 151 14.69 5.98 -16.92
C LYS A 151 13.67 6.01 -18.09
N LYS A 152 12.78 4.99 -18.17
CA LYS A 152 11.70 4.98 -19.16
C LYS A 152 10.54 5.84 -18.68
N GLU A 153 10.27 6.93 -19.37
CA GLU A 153 9.24 7.94 -19.03
C GLU A 153 7.83 7.35 -18.89
N ARG A 154 7.52 6.25 -19.57
CA ARG A 154 6.21 5.58 -19.42
C ARG A 154 5.94 5.12 -17.98
N TYR A 155 6.97 4.68 -17.25
CA TYR A 155 6.82 4.25 -15.87
C TYR A 155 6.61 5.44 -14.92
N LEU A 156 7.31 6.55 -15.15
CA LEU A 156 7.04 7.79 -14.40
C LEU A 156 5.63 8.31 -14.66
N TYR A 157 5.15 8.20 -15.90
CA TYR A 157 3.76 8.52 -16.24
C TYR A 157 2.78 7.65 -15.43
N GLY A 158 2.98 6.34 -15.38
CA GLY A 158 2.14 5.42 -14.60
C GLY A 158 2.18 5.71 -13.10
N ALA A 159 3.37 5.90 -12.53
CA ALA A 159 3.54 6.28 -11.12
C ALA A 159 2.80 7.59 -10.79
N LYS A 160 2.93 8.60 -11.67
CA LYS A 160 2.20 9.87 -11.52
C LYS A 160 0.69 9.70 -11.63
N SER A 161 0.20 8.82 -12.51
CA SER A 161 -1.23 8.53 -12.64
C SER A 161 -1.78 7.92 -11.37
N ALA A 162 -1.09 6.95 -10.77
CA ALA A 162 -1.43 6.37 -9.48
C ALA A 162 -1.44 7.44 -8.37
N ALA A 163 -0.39 8.28 -8.29
CA ALA A 163 -0.33 9.38 -7.33
C ALA A 163 -1.50 10.37 -7.46
N GLN A 164 -2.00 10.59 -8.67
CA GLN A 164 -3.17 11.45 -8.90
C GLN A 164 -4.48 10.83 -8.40
N ILE A 165 -4.61 9.50 -8.47
CA ILE A 165 -5.75 8.79 -7.88
C ILE A 165 -5.72 8.96 -6.35
N LEU A 166 -4.60 8.70 -5.70
CA LEU A 166 -4.44 8.91 -4.25
C LEU A 166 -4.72 10.35 -3.85
N ALA A 167 -4.26 11.31 -4.65
CA ALA A 167 -4.55 12.72 -4.44
C ALA A 167 -6.05 13.04 -4.47
N SER A 168 -6.82 12.33 -5.32
CA SER A 168 -8.27 12.52 -5.41
C SER A 168 -9.04 11.90 -4.24
N TRP A 169 -8.41 10.96 -3.52
CA TRP A 169 -8.98 10.27 -2.36
C TRP A 169 -8.55 10.89 -1.03
N THR A 170 -7.56 11.77 -1.03
CA THR A 170 -7.09 12.43 0.18
C THR A 170 -8.00 13.59 0.56
N TYR A 171 -8.46 13.60 1.80
CA TYR A 171 -9.24 14.71 2.33
C TYR A 171 -8.37 15.96 2.46
N LEU A 172 -8.85 17.06 1.90
CA LEU A 172 -8.24 18.40 2.01
C LEU A 172 -9.03 19.34 2.94
N TRP A 173 -9.96 18.78 3.70
CA TRP A 173 -10.79 19.47 4.69
C TRP A 173 -11.17 18.50 5.80
N ASP A 174 -11.53 19.03 6.95
CA ASP A 174 -11.97 18.23 8.07
C ASP A 174 -13.47 17.93 8.01
N ILE A 175 -13.83 16.67 8.15
CA ILE A 175 -15.23 16.25 8.29
C ILE A 175 -15.65 16.57 9.74
N PRO A 176 -16.78 17.23 9.94
CA PRO A 176 -17.28 17.49 11.29
C PRO A 176 -17.81 16.19 11.94
N PHE A 177 -17.38 15.92 13.14
CA PHE A 177 -17.84 14.80 13.96
C PHE A 177 -18.70 15.33 15.12
N ASP A 178 -19.70 14.51 15.53
CA ASP A 178 -20.47 14.80 16.73
C ASP A 178 -19.56 14.74 17.97
N GLU A 179 -19.70 15.70 18.87
CA GLU A 179 -18.87 15.81 20.09
C GLU A 179 -18.99 14.61 21.04
N ASN A 180 -20.02 13.76 20.88
CA ASN A 180 -20.21 12.55 21.66
C ASN A 180 -19.52 11.33 21.08
N THR A 181 -19.04 11.39 19.83
CA THR A 181 -18.29 10.29 19.19
C THR A 181 -16.84 10.25 19.64
N LEU A 182 -16.15 9.15 19.37
CA LEU A 182 -14.73 9.01 19.66
C LEU A 182 -13.91 10.11 18.98
N LEU A 183 -14.13 10.32 17.68
CA LEU A 183 -13.38 11.30 16.89
C LEU A 183 -13.72 12.74 17.28
N GLY A 184 -15.01 13.04 17.55
CA GLY A 184 -15.41 14.37 18.00
C GLY A 184 -14.82 14.76 19.36
N LYS A 185 -14.79 13.84 20.32
CA LYS A 185 -14.16 14.04 21.65
C LYS A 185 -12.67 14.30 21.57
N ASN A 186 -11.99 13.79 20.55
CA ASN A 186 -10.54 13.91 20.39
C ASN A 186 -10.16 14.95 19.33
N ASP A 187 -11.12 15.74 18.84
CA ASP A 187 -10.89 16.78 17.83
C ASP A 187 -10.11 16.25 16.61
N PHE A 188 -10.58 15.11 16.07
CA PHE A 188 -9.91 14.46 14.95
C PHE A 188 -10.12 15.23 13.65
N GLY A 189 -9.02 15.55 12.97
CA GLY A 189 -9.04 16.18 11.65
C GLY A 189 -8.78 15.14 10.56
N THR A 190 -9.66 15.09 9.54
CA THR A 190 -9.50 14.20 8.40
C THR A 190 -8.56 14.72 7.32
N THR A 191 -8.15 15.99 7.39
CA THR A 191 -7.24 16.59 6.40
C THR A 191 -5.92 15.83 6.35
N GLY A 192 -5.57 15.33 5.16
CA GLY A 192 -4.36 14.53 4.92
C GLY A 192 -4.57 13.02 4.99
N TRP A 193 -5.69 12.56 5.47
CA TRP A 193 -6.04 11.14 5.46
C TRP A 193 -6.58 10.71 4.10
N ALA A 194 -6.21 9.53 3.64
CA ALA A 194 -6.73 8.97 2.41
C ALA A 194 -7.93 8.06 2.67
N GLY A 195 -8.84 7.98 1.70
CA GLY A 195 -9.90 6.99 1.74
C GLY A 195 -9.33 5.57 1.64
N CYS A 196 -9.95 4.65 2.39
CA CYS A 196 -9.61 3.24 2.35
C CYS A 196 -10.16 2.56 1.09
N ASP A 197 -9.54 1.48 0.75
CA ASP A 197 -9.74 0.64 -0.42
C ASP A 197 -10.97 -0.27 -0.35
N VAL A 198 -11.21 -0.83 0.81
CA VAL A 198 -12.13 -1.97 0.97
C VAL A 198 -13.57 -1.55 0.85
N ILE A 199 -13.82 -0.27 1.10
CA ILE A 199 -15.16 0.20 1.39
C ILE A 199 -15.65 1.16 0.31
N PRO A 200 -16.69 0.81 -0.44
CA PRO A 200 -17.25 1.70 -1.43
C PRO A 200 -17.64 3.05 -0.83
N GLY A 201 -17.23 4.13 -1.50
CA GLY A 201 -17.59 5.49 -1.10
C GLY A 201 -16.61 6.17 -0.16
N CYS A 202 -15.42 5.59 0.07
CA CYS A 202 -14.35 6.21 0.87
C CYS A 202 -14.83 6.73 2.23
N SER A 203 -15.70 5.96 2.89
CA SER A 203 -16.26 6.36 4.19
C SER A 203 -15.38 5.97 5.38
N TYR A 204 -14.28 5.33 5.11
CA TYR A 204 -13.24 4.96 6.06
C TYR A 204 -11.94 5.62 5.64
N VAL A 205 -11.18 6.17 6.55
CA VAL A 205 -9.84 6.73 6.30
C VAL A 205 -8.81 5.86 6.98
N ASP A 206 -7.67 5.70 6.31
CA ASP A 206 -6.63 4.75 6.64
C ASP A 206 -5.27 5.44 6.76
N ASP A 207 -4.36 4.90 7.59
CA ASP A 207 -3.05 5.48 7.85
C ASP A 207 -1.97 5.05 6.83
N GLU A 208 -2.18 4.02 6.05
CA GLU A 208 -1.16 3.42 5.17
C GLU A 208 -0.52 4.41 4.18
N PHE A 209 -1.25 5.47 3.78
CA PHE A 209 -0.71 6.40 2.79
C PHE A 209 0.56 7.12 3.25
N VAL A 210 0.77 7.28 4.55
CA VAL A 210 1.97 7.96 5.08
C VAL A 210 3.27 7.22 4.71
N GLU A 211 3.24 5.89 4.65
CA GLU A 211 4.39 5.08 4.22
C GLU A 211 4.88 5.44 2.81
N PHE A 212 3.96 5.86 1.93
CA PHE A 212 4.25 6.16 0.52
C PHE A 212 4.55 7.64 0.25
N VAL A 213 4.60 8.48 1.29
CA VAL A 213 4.97 9.90 1.14
C VAL A 213 6.37 10.08 0.53
N PRO A 214 7.40 9.30 0.89
CA PRO A 214 8.70 9.39 0.22
C PRO A 214 8.62 9.13 -1.29
N ASP A 215 7.80 8.17 -1.72
CA ASP A 215 7.58 7.88 -3.14
C ASP A 215 6.88 9.04 -3.84
N LEU A 216 5.85 9.58 -3.22
CA LEU A 216 5.13 10.76 -3.71
C LEU A 216 6.06 11.97 -3.89
N MET A 217 6.98 12.19 -2.95
CA MET A 217 7.97 13.27 -3.02
C MET A 217 8.95 13.08 -4.18
N ARG A 218 9.44 11.84 -4.41
CA ARG A 218 10.32 11.52 -5.55
C ARG A 218 9.58 11.70 -6.89
N ILE A 219 8.32 11.26 -6.98
CA ILE A 219 7.49 11.50 -8.18
C ILE A 219 7.30 13.00 -8.42
N ALA A 220 7.06 13.77 -7.38
CA ALA A 220 6.95 15.24 -7.47
C ALA A 220 8.22 15.87 -8.01
N GLU A 221 9.38 15.43 -7.55
CA GLU A 221 10.68 15.89 -8.01
C GLU A 221 10.93 15.56 -9.48
N TYR A 222 10.81 14.27 -9.86
CA TYR A 222 11.05 13.82 -11.25
C TYR A 222 10.06 14.44 -12.26
N SER A 223 8.81 14.62 -11.87
CA SER A 223 7.78 15.18 -12.75
C SER A 223 7.66 16.71 -12.71
N GLY A 224 8.37 17.37 -11.80
CA GLY A 224 8.22 18.82 -11.53
C GLY A 224 6.85 19.21 -10.96
N ASN A 225 6.08 18.25 -10.45
CA ASN A 225 4.71 18.47 -9.96
C ASN A 225 4.72 18.92 -8.49
N LYS A 226 4.82 20.22 -8.27
CA LYS A 226 4.82 20.82 -6.93
C LYS A 226 3.56 20.51 -6.10
N LYS A 227 2.42 20.19 -6.74
CA LYS A 227 1.18 19.87 -6.02
C LYS A 227 1.29 18.53 -5.28
N LEU A 228 1.99 17.54 -5.86
CA LEU A 228 2.25 16.28 -5.20
C LEU A 228 3.17 16.46 -3.98
N ALA A 229 4.17 17.33 -4.07
CA ALA A 229 5.01 17.66 -2.92
C ALA A 229 4.24 18.35 -1.78
N ILE A 230 3.26 19.19 -2.13
CA ILE A 230 2.37 19.80 -1.13
C ILE A 230 1.46 18.74 -0.51
N LEU A 231 0.92 17.84 -1.32
CA LEU A 231 0.10 16.72 -0.83
C LEU A 231 0.88 15.85 0.16
N GLY A 232 2.11 15.47 -0.15
CA GLY A 232 2.96 14.71 0.78
C GLY A 232 3.12 15.38 2.14
N LYS A 233 3.29 16.70 2.17
CA LYS A 233 3.33 17.46 3.43
C LYS A 233 1.98 17.45 4.16
N ILE A 234 0.86 17.55 3.44
CA ILE A 234 -0.48 17.50 4.03
C ILE A 234 -0.72 16.13 4.65
N VAL A 235 -0.38 15.04 3.95
CA VAL A 235 -0.49 13.67 4.48
C VAL A 235 0.35 13.49 5.74
N THR A 236 1.63 13.88 5.71
CA THR A 236 2.51 13.77 6.88
C THR A 236 1.98 14.54 8.10
N LEU A 237 1.41 15.72 7.89
CA LEU A 237 0.84 16.51 8.99
C LEU A 237 -0.51 15.93 9.45
N GLY A 238 -1.32 15.43 8.52
CA GLY A 238 -2.62 14.85 8.82
C GLY A 238 -2.54 13.60 9.68
N MET A 239 -1.55 12.74 9.42
CA MET A 239 -1.35 11.52 10.22
C MET A 239 -1.14 11.78 11.71
N GLN A 240 -0.60 12.94 12.07
CA GLN A 240 -0.45 13.32 13.48
C GLN A 240 -1.79 13.43 14.23
N HIS A 241 -2.90 13.60 13.52
CA HIS A 241 -4.22 13.67 14.14
C HIS A 241 -4.70 12.31 14.67
N GLY A 242 -4.29 11.20 14.09
CA GLY A 242 -4.62 9.84 14.57
C GLY A 242 -3.74 9.33 15.69
N LEU A 243 -2.56 9.92 15.88
CA LEU A 243 -1.65 9.52 16.92
C LEU A 243 -2.17 9.90 18.32
N SER A 244 -2.22 8.92 19.23
CA SER A 244 -2.62 9.18 20.61
C SER A 244 -1.59 10.07 21.32
N MET A 245 -2.10 11.11 21.97
CA MET A 245 -1.31 12.09 22.72
C MET A 245 -2.01 12.37 24.05
N PRO A 246 -1.34 12.94 25.07
CA PRO A 246 -1.99 13.22 26.35
C PRO A 246 -3.30 14.02 26.27
N GLN A 247 -3.47 14.82 25.21
CA GLN A 247 -4.65 15.64 24.97
C GLN A 247 -5.77 14.93 24.18
N ARG A 248 -5.42 13.82 23.49
CA ARG A 248 -6.34 13.03 22.66
C ARG A 248 -5.91 11.58 22.64
N MET A 249 -6.48 10.80 23.49
CA MET A 249 -6.03 9.43 23.74
C MET A 249 -6.77 8.37 22.92
N TYR A 250 -7.87 8.71 22.24
CA TYR A 250 -8.70 7.77 21.47
C TYR A 250 -9.10 6.48 22.23
N GLY A 251 -9.15 6.53 23.56
CA GLY A 251 -9.40 5.38 24.41
C GLY A 251 -8.16 4.53 24.73
N TYR A 252 -7.02 4.82 24.17
CA TYR A 252 -5.76 4.12 24.50
C TYR A 252 -5.24 4.50 25.87
N THR A 253 -4.47 3.60 26.48
CA THR A 253 -3.93 3.76 27.86
C THR A 253 -2.62 4.51 27.91
N MET A 254 -1.95 4.71 26.75
CA MET A 254 -0.67 5.41 26.65
C MET A 254 -0.60 6.22 25.35
N PRO A 255 0.16 7.32 25.33
CA PRO A 255 0.40 8.08 24.11
C PRO A 255 1.35 7.31 23.17
N GLY A 256 1.33 7.69 21.88
CA GLY A 256 2.19 7.11 20.87
C GLY A 256 1.58 5.88 20.18
N ILE A 257 0.27 5.66 20.32
CA ILE A 257 -0.45 4.59 19.65
C ILE A 257 -1.28 5.18 18.52
N GLN A 258 -1.19 4.56 17.34
CA GLN A 258 -1.97 4.83 16.15
C GLN A 258 -2.90 3.65 15.89
N CYS A 259 -4.18 3.89 15.56
CA CYS A 259 -5.02 2.86 14.98
C CYS A 259 -4.94 2.92 13.45
N GLU A 260 -5.30 1.82 12.80
CA GLU A 260 -5.24 1.68 11.34
C GLU A 260 -6.09 2.72 10.63
N GLY A 261 -7.30 2.98 11.14
CA GLY A 261 -8.16 3.95 10.50
C GLY A 261 -9.42 4.29 11.28
N PHE A 262 -10.22 5.17 10.70
CA PHE A 262 -11.40 5.73 11.33
C PHE A 262 -12.59 5.80 10.39
N LEU A 263 -13.79 5.58 10.91
CA LEU A 263 -15.03 5.71 10.16
C LEU A 263 -15.46 7.16 10.01
N THR A 264 -15.58 7.63 8.79
CA THR A 264 -15.96 9.02 8.48
C THR A 264 -17.42 9.20 8.11
N SER A 265 -18.17 8.11 7.89
CA SER A 265 -19.60 8.15 7.60
C SER A 265 -20.34 6.94 8.16
N LEU A 266 -21.67 7.05 8.24
CA LEU A 266 -22.55 5.94 8.65
C LEU A 266 -22.97 5.04 7.49
N TRP A 267 -22.55 5.36 6.28
CA TRP A 267 -23.05 4.70 5.07
C TRP A 267 -22.83 3.20 5.07
N LEU A 268 -21.81 2.74 5.74
CA LEU A 268 -21.42 1.35 5.77
C LEU A 268 -22.22 0.46 6.71
N SER A 269 -22.87 1.03 7.71
CA SER A 269 -23.61 0.25 8.71
C SER A 269 -24.86 -0.45 8.16
N ASP A 270 -25.28 -0.09 6.95
CA ASP A 270 -26.54 -0.56 6.35
C ASP A 270 -26.33 -1.56 5.20
N THR A 271 -25.11 -2.02 4.94
CA THR A 271 -24.84 -2.94 3.82
C THR A 271 -24.46 -4.33 4.32
N ASP A 272 -25.19 -5.33 3.85
CA ASP A 272 -24.90 -6.76 4.09
C ASP A 272 -23.51 -7.19 3.55
N ASP A 273 -22.86 -6.33 2.79
CA ASP A 273 -21.56 -6.58 2.16
C ASP A 273 -20.37 -6.33 3.12
N LEU A 274 -20.61 -5.90 4.34
CA LEU A 274 -19.59 -5.61 5.35
C LEU A 274 -19.21 -6.77 6.26
N GLU A 275 -19.82 -7.92 6.05
CA GLU A 275 -19.55 -9.12 6.87
C GLU A 275 -18.10 -9.59 6.84
N PHE A 276 -17.29 -9.02 5.96
CA PHE A 276 -15.96 -9.53 5.69
C PHE A 276 -14.82 -8.71 6.26
N SER A 277 -15.01 -7.45 6.56
CA SER A 277 -13.88 -6.62 6.98
C SER A 277 -13.51 -6.80 8.45
N GLY A 278 -14.39 -7.43 9.23
CA GLY A 278 -14.21 -7.47 10.70
C GLY A 278 -14.26 -6.07 11.36
N ALA A 279 -14.09 -5.04 10.57
CA ALA A 279 -14.14 -3.65 10.96
C ALA A 279 -15.56 -3.11 10.83
N VAL A 280 -16.47 -3.63 11.63
CA VAL A 280 -17.82 -3.06 11.69
C VAL A 280 -17.77 -1.89 12.63
N ALA A 281 -17.31 -0.76 12.16
CA ALA A 281 -17.56 0.49 12.84
C ALA A 281 -19.07 0.76 12.81
N LYS A 282 -19.63 0.90 13.96
CA LYS A 282 -21.08 0.93 14.17
C LYS A 282 -21.65 2.33 14.01
N ASN A 283 -20.81 3.34 14.15
CA ASN A 283 -21.21 4.74 14.11
C ASN A 283 -20.12 5.59 13.47
N LYS A 284 -20.53 6.66 12.79
CA LYS A 284 -19.61 7.68 12.29
C LYS A 284 -18.73 8.18 13.44
N GLY A 285 -17.43 8.14 13.24
CA GLY A 285 -16.44 8.59 14.22
C GLY A 285 -15.97 7.50 15.19
N ASP A 286 -16.27 6.23 14.93
CA ASP A 286 -15.66 5.10 15.61
C ASP A 286 -14.35 4.70 14.90
N ASP A 287 -13.43 4.07 15.64
CA ASP A 287 -12.25 3.42 15.07
C ASP A 287 -12.53 1.96 14.69
N ASN A 288 -11.56 1.30 14.09
CA ASN A 288 -11.65 -0.13 13.76
C ASN A 288 -10.95 -1.01 14.80
N ASP A 289 -10.48 -0.45 15.88
CA ASP A 289 -9.75 -1.14 16.97
C ASP A 289 -8.45 -1.86 16.51
N THR A 290 -8.02 -1.69 15.27
CA THR A 290 -6.79 -2.33 14.79
C THR A 290 -5.58 -1.49 15.21
N CYS A 291 -4.81 -2.05 16.13
CA CYS A 291 -3.60 -1.43 16.64
C CYS A 291 -2.53 -2.51 16.83
N ASN A 292 -1.61 -2.63 15.91
CA ASN A 292 -0.56 -3.65 15.91
C ASN A 292 0.82 -3.06 15.56
N GLY A 293 1.83 -3.92 15.54
CA GLY A 293 3.20 -3.49 15.27
C GLY A 293 3.43 -2.96 13.85
N LEU A 294 2.68 -3.45 12.86
CA LEU A 294 2.74 -2.95 11.49
C LEU A 294 2.24 -1.52 11.43
N ILE A 295 1.02 -1.28 11.88
CA ILE A 295 0.36 0.03 11.87
C ILE A 295 1.19 1.09 12.60
N ASN A 296 1.69 0.76 13.80
CA ASN A 296 2.51 1.70 14.56
C ASN A 296 3.92 1.90 13.96
N GLY A 297 4.36 1.01 13.08
CA GLY A 297 5.60 1.19 12.33
C GLY A 297 5.43 2.06 11.09
N GLN A 298 4.22 2.14 10.53
CA GLN A 298 3.88 3.00 9.40
C GLN A 298 3.69 4.46 9.82
N ALA A 299 3.08 4.69 10.98
CA ALA A 299 2.84 6.03 11.54
C ALA A 299 4.11 6.71 12.07
#